data_8abe948ca4be1ad655b0dbfbcf49b782
#
_entry.id   8abe948ca4be1ad655b0dbfbcf49b782
#
_cell.length_a   1.000
_cell.length_b   1.000
_cell.length_c   1.000
_cell.angle_alpha   90.00
_cell.angle_beta   90.00
_cell.angle_gamma   90.00
#
_symmetry.space_group_name_H-M   'P 1'
#
loop_
_entity.id
_entity.type
_entity.pdbx_description
1 polymer ?
#
loop_
_entity_poly.entity_id
_entity_poly.type
_entity_poly.pdbx_seq_one_letter_code
_entity_poly.pdbx_strand_id
1 'polypeptide(L)'
;MNSKLCSALALAFFTTTALAQTPERSMDQQMDAVLTQGESQPLAALAAVRLHHGQPVYQYYGGFARRDGAKTAPVRQDTLFRIASISKVVTTIGLMELVEQGKVNLDHDVSDYLGFTLRNPDFPQTPITVRMLLNHTSTLRDGDVYVLPPGKSVQDFFDATHKPGNQNYHFSVHDGHAPGTYFTYCNLCYGLVGTIIERVSGERFDQYQKHHVLEPLKIDGGYNIMALDHPERLATLYGRVPSGYEATVDSQPLKGWSKNALAAYKIGSNGTLFSPQGGLRISMQGLTRLARFMIQRGTLEGVRLLTPQSIEAMETPTWSFNGQNGVCPYPLSAYGLSLFLLTGAEDTNGKPASPYPGYKGGLRGHLGDAYGLHSGFWYNPQNGDAYLFAADGFPDYDEEKRGKYSSFSRVEEEIFTTLAGKQP
;
A
#
# COMPACT_ATOMS: atom_id res chain seq x y z
N MET A 1 74.07 45.01 43.48
CA MET A 1 73.33 43.94 44.15
C MET A 1 72.29 43.46 43.17
N ASN A 2 72.50 42.30 42.53
CA ASN A 2 71.68 41.77 41.42
C ASN A 2 70.65 40.76 41.95
N SER A 3 69.35 41.01 41.64
CA SER A 3 68.30 40.02 41.86
C SER A 3 67.88 39.47 40.49
N LYS A 4 68.11 38.18 40.30
CA LYS A 4 67.70 37.38 39.11
C LYS A 4 66.22 36.93 39.30
N LEU A 5 65.34 37.35 38.40
CA LEU A 5 64.01 36.77 38.26
C LEU A 5 64.12 35.49 37.40
N CYS A 6 63.72 34.38 37.97
CA CYS A 6 63.49 33.16 37.21
C CYS A 6 62.02 33.12 36.75
N SER A 7 61.78 33.20 35.43
CA SER A 7 60.45 32.96 34.84
C SER A 7 60.30 31.46 34.56
N ALA A 8 59.38 30.82 35.21
CA ALA A 8 58.98 29.46 34.93
C ALA A 8 57.88 29.44 33.84
N LEU A 9 58.21 28.84 32.69
CA LEU A 9 57.29 28.60 31.59
C LEU A 9 56.51 27.32 31.87
N ALA A 10 55.20 27.41 32.15
CA ALA A 10 54.33 26.28 32.31
C ALA A 10 53.81 25.85 30.89
N LEU A 11 54.27 24.68 30.40
CA LEU A 11 53.76 24.07 29.19
C LEU A 11 52.42 23.34 29.53
N ALA A 12 51.31 23.90 29.08
CA ALA A 12 50.01 23.21 29.15
C ALA A 12 49.90 22.21 27.98
N PHE A 13 49.94 20.93 28.29
CA PHE A 13 49.60 19.86 27.34
C PHE A 13 48.06 19.80 27.20
N PHE A 14 47.51 20.29 26.08
CA PHE A 14 46.15 20.00 25.67
C PHE A 14 46.11 18.58 25.05
N THR A 15 45.65 17.62 25.82
CA THR A 15 45.28 16.29 25.28
C THR A 15 43.92 16.42 24.59
N THR A 16 43.92 16.57 23.26
CA THR A 16 42.71 16.39 22.46
C THR A 16 42.35 14.92 22.45
N THR A 17 41.35 14.53 23.28
CA THR A 17 40.67 13.25 23.14
C THR A 17 39.86 13.30 21.84
N ALA A 18 40.40 12.71 20.79
CA ALA A 18 39.63 12.40 19.60
C ALA A 18 38.53 11.40 20.00
N LEU A 19 37.30 11.86 20.06
CA LEU A 19 36.13 10.98 20.13
C LEU A 19 36.17 10.13 18.84
N ALA A 20 36.45 8.85 18.97
CA ALA A 20 36.37 7.90 17.88
C ALA A 20 34.91 7.92 17.39
N GLN A 21 34.67 8.50 16.22
CA GLN A 21 33.38 8.37 15.56
C GLN A 21 33.19 6.88 15.24
N THR A 22 32.13 6.30 15.78
CA THR A 22 31.68 4.97 15.37
C THR A 22 31.51 4.96 13.86
N PRO A 23 32.10 4.00 13.14
CA PRO A 23 31.97 3.98 11.67
C PRO A 23 30.49 3.90 11.30
N GLU A 24 30.10 4.75 10.34
CA GLU A 24 28.73 4.79 9.82
C GLU A 24 28.36 3.42 9.23
N ARG A 25 27.22 2.87 9.66
CA ARG A 25 26.74 1.57 9.15
C ARG A 25 26.39 1.72 7.67
N SER A 26 26.78 0.72 6.86
CA SER A 26 26.30 0.66 5.47
C SER A 26 24.77 0.48 5.42
N MET A 27 24.16 0.77 4.26
CA MET A 27 22.70 0.56 4.08
C MET A 27 22.33 -0.91 4.29
N ASP A 28 23.16 -1.86 3.85
CA ASP A 28 22.94 -3.29 4.08
C ASP A 28 22.96 -3.64 5.58
N GLN A 29 23.93 -3.11 6.32
CA GLN A 29 23.99 -3.32 7.78
C GLN A 29 22.79 -2.70 8.52
N GLN A 30 22.24 -1.59 8.02
CA GLN A 30 21.02 -1.00 8.57
C GLN A 30 19.80 -1.87 8.25
N MET A 31 19.66 -2.36 7.01
CA MET A 31 18.57 -3.27 6.63
C MET A 31 18.67 -4.64 7.33
N ASP A 32 19.87 -5.17 7.53
CA ASP A 32 20.09 -6.37 8.35
C ASP A 32 19.65 -6.15 9.81
N ALA A 33 19.88 -4.97 10.36
CA ALA A 33 19.41 -4.61 11.68
C ALA A 33 17.87 -4.50 11.73
N VAL A 34 17.23 -3.92 10.71
CA VAL A 34 15.77 -3.91 10.59
C VAL A 34 15.22 -5.35 10.53
N LEU A 35 15.78 -6.19 9.67
CA LEU A 35 15.35 -7.59 9.53
C LEU A 35 15.47 -8.37 10.84
N THR A 36 16.55 -8.16 11.60
CA THR A 36 16.88 -8.99 12.77
C THR A 36 16.46 -8.40 14.10
N GLN A 37 16.23 -7.08 14.19
CA GLN A 37 16.03 -6.34 15.44
C GLN A 37 14.89 -5.28 15.37
N GLY A 38 14.29 -5.03 14.22
CA GLY A 38 13.29 -3.99 14.01
C GLY A 38 12.05 -4.18 14.90
N GLU A 39 11.68 -5.41 15.15
CA GLU A 39 10.64 -5.82 16.10
C GLU A 39 11.22 -6.57 17.31
N SER A 40 10.35 -7.05 18.21
CA SER A 40 10.76 -7.84 19.38
C SER A 40 11.46 -9.17 19.01
N GLN A 41 11.21 -9.64 17.79
CA GLN A 41 11.86 -10.82 17.17
C GLN A 41 12.20 -10.45 15.71
N PRO A 42 13.08 -11.22 15.03
CA PRO A 42 13.38 -11.02 13.62
C PRO A 42 12.11 -11.00 12.75
N LEU A 43 12.12 -10.24 11.64
CA LEU A 43 11.13 -10.37 10.59
C LEU A 43 11.35 -11.67 9.80
N ALA A 44 10.30 -12.20 9.17
CA ALA A 44 10.41 -13.37 8.30
C ALA A 44 11.10 -13.00 6.97
N ALA A 45 10.75 -11.85 6.42
CA ALA A 45 11.26 -11.35 5.16
C ALA A 45 11.37 -9.81 5.16
N LEU A 46 12.36 -9.31 4.42
CA LEU A 46 12.48 -7.89 4.07
C LEU A 46 13.02 -7.77 2.64
N ALA A 47 12.26 -7.11 1.79
CA ALA A 47 12.68 -6.70 0.47
C ALA A 47 12.52 -5.19 0.33
N ALA A 48 13.53 -4.47 -0.12
CA ALA A 48 13.50 -3.02 -0.23
C ALA A 48 14.25 -2.54 -1.48
N VAL A 49 13.73 -1.49 -2.12
CA VAL A 49 14.32 -0.88 -3.31
C VAL A 49 14.23 0.64 -3.18
N ARG A 50 15.36 1.32 -3.47
CA ARG A 50 15.39 2.77 -3.68
C ARG A 50 15.59 3.08 -5.14
N LEU A 51 14.78 3.99 -5.69
CA LEU A 51 15.05 4.63 -6.97
C LEU A 51 15.54 6.06 -6.74
N HIS A 52 16.43 6.51 -7.62
CA HIS A 52 16.83 7.91 -7.75
C HIS A 52 16.75 8.30 -9.23
N HIS A 53 16.06 9.41 -9.54
CA HIS A 53 15.74 9.81 -10.91
C HIS A 53 15.13 8.67 -11.76
N GLY A 54 14.25 7.88 -11.16
CA GLY A 54 13.57 6.76 -11.81
C GLY A 54 14.47 5.53 -12.10
N GLN A 55 15.70 5.50 -11.59
CA GLN A 55 16.62 4.37 -11.73
C GLN A 55 16.86 3.69 -10.39
N PRO A 56 16.84 2.36 -10.30
CA PRO A 56 17.17 1.65 -9.07
C PRO A 56 18.65 1.86 -8.72
N VAL A 57 18.91 2.41 -7.53
CA VAL A 57 20.26 2.69 -7.01
C VAL A 57 20.60 1.86 -5.79
N TYR A 58 19.62 1.23 -5.16
CA TYR A 58 19.81 0.32 -4.03
C TYR A 58 18.73 -0.75 -4.03
N GLN A 59 19.11 -1.98 -3.66
CA GLN A 59 18.20 -3.12 -3.50
C GLN A 59 18.68 -4.00 -2.35
N TYR A 60 17.75 -4.47 -1.53
CA TYR A 60 18.00 -5.39 -0.44
C TYR A 60 16.97 -6.52 -0.45
N TYR A 61 17.41 -7.75 -0.19
CA TYR A 61 16.57 -8.94 -0.12
C TYR A 61 17.08 -9.85 0.99
N GLY A 62 16.37 -9.90 2.12
CA GLY A 62 16.75 -10.64 3.31
C GLY A 62 15.63 -11.54 3.84
N GLY A 63 16.00 -12.55 4.62
CA GLY A 63 15.06 -13.50 5.22
C GLY A 63 14.58 -14.58 4.26
N PHE A 64 13.39 -15.13 4.50
CA PHE A 64 12.83 -16.23 3.72
C PHE A 64 11.44 -15.91 3.17
N ALA A 65 11.23 -16.22 1.89
CA ALA A 65 9.94 -16.09 1.22
C ALA A 65 8.99 -17.23 1.59
N ARG A 66 9.51 -18.38 1.95
CA ARG A 66 8.74 -19.57 2.32
C ARG A 66 9.54 -20.49 3.22
N ARG A 67 8.85 -21.09 4.20
CA ARG A 67 9.41 -22.11 5.07
C ARG A 67 8.54 -23.36 5.03
N ASP A 68 9.19 -24.52 4.82
CA ASP A 68 8.59 -25.85 4.89
C ASP A 68 9.45 -26.71 5.81
N GLY A 69 9.03 -26.83 7.06
CA GLY A 69 9.84 -27.46 8.13
C GLY A 69 11.19 -26.74 8.28
N ALA A 70 12.28 -27.48 8.11
CA ALA A 70 13.65 -26.95 8.15
C ALA A 70 14.11 -26.29 6.83
N LYS A 71 13.37 -26.48 5.73
CA LYS A 71 13.72 -25.93 4.42
C LYS A 71 13.16 -24.53 4.27
N THR A 72 13.98 -23.59 3.81
CA THR A 72 13.59 -22.21 3.52
C THR A 72 13.92 -21.85 2.08
N ALA A 73 13.03 -21.12 1.43
CA ALA A 73 13.30 -20.45 0.16
C ALA A 73 13.68 -19.00 0.47
N PRO A 74 14.82 -18.47 -0.02
CA PRO A 74 15.21 -17.10 0.27
C PRO A 74 14.34 -16.09 -0.48
N VAL A 75 14.25 -14.87 0.05
CA VAL A 75 13.69 -13.72 -0.66
C VAL A 75 14.60 -13.35 -1.84
N ARG A 76 14.00 -13.03 -2.99
CA ARG A 76 14.67 -12.63 -4.22
C ARG A 76 13.94 -11.43 -4.84
N GLN A 77 14.58 -10.78 -5.82
CA GLN A 77 13.98 -9.66 -6.57
C GLN A 77 12.66 -10.01 -7.27
N ASP A 78 12.49 -11.27 -7.65
CA ASP A 78 11.34 -11.82 -8.36
C ASP A 78 10.37 -12.58 -7.44
N THR A 79 10.58 -12.57 -6.13
CA THR A 79 9.64 -13.11 -5.13
C THR A 79 8.33 -12.34 -5.19
N LEU A 80 7.20 -13.04 -5.37
CA LEU A 80 5.87 -12.46 -5.45
C LEU A 80 5.27 -12.38 -4.04
N PHE A 81 5.14 -11.18 -3.51
CA PHE A 81 4.44 -10.91 -2.26
C PHE A 81 3.00 -10.48 -2.53
N ARG A 82 2.05 -10.91 -1.72
CA ARG A 82 0.73 -10.31 -1.66
C ARG A 82 0.85 -8.96 -0.95
N ILE A 83 0.84 -7.87 -1.72
CA ILE A 83 1.23 -6.52 -1.25
C ILE A 83 0.11 -5.74 -0.58
N ALA A 84 -0.94 -6.41 -0.14
CA ALA A 84 -2.08 -5.78 0.53
C ALA A 84 -2.58 -4.52 -0.22
N SER A 85 -2.81 -3.40 0.47
CA SER A 85 -3.53 -2.24 -0.06
C SER A 85 -2.84 -1.45 -1.17
N ILE A 86 -1.57 -1.70 -1.47
CA ILE A 86 -0.93 -1.17 -2.70
C ILE A 86 -1.68 -1.66 -3.96
N SER A 87 -2.39 -2.79 -3.86
CA SER A 87 -3.28 -3.30 -4.93
C SER A 87 -4.28 -2.26 -5.44
N LYS A 88 -4.72 -1.33 -4.58
CA LYS A 88 -5.66 -0.27 -4.92
C LYS A 88 -5.12 0.65 -6.03
N VAL A 89 -3.83 0.91 -6.03
CA VAL A 89 -3.18 1.74 -7.06
C VAL A 89 -3.31 1.07 -8.44
N VAL A 90 -3.01 -0.23 -8.52
CA VAL A 90 -3.10 -0.99 -9.79
C VAL A 90 -4.55 -1.13 -10.24
N THR A 91 -5.48 -1.39 -9.30
CA THR A 91 -6.92 -1.40 -9.57
C THR A 91 -7.38 -0.07 -10.18
N THR A 92 -6.90 1.05 -9.63
CA THR A 92 -7.25 2.40 -10.13
C THR A 92 -6.65 2.67 -11.50
N ILE A 93 -5.43 2.23 -11.79
CA ILE A 93 -4.84 2.34 -13.14
C ILE A 93 -5.74 1.67 -14.18
N GLY A 94 -6.21 0.44 -13.92
CA GLY A 94 -7.14 -0.24 -14.82
C GLY A 94 -8.48 0.47 -14.96
N LEU A 95 -9.02 1.06 -13.89
CA LEU A 95 -10.24 1.88 -13.99
C LEU A 95 -10.01 3.16 -14.81
N MET A 96 -8.86 3.83 -14.63
CA MET A 96 -8.52 5.05 -15.35
C MET A 96 -8.35 4.82 -16.86
N GLU A 97 -7.99 3.62 -17.30
CA GLU A 97 -8.02 3.25 -18.70
C GLU A 97 -9.48 3.31 -19.26
N LEU A 98 -10.45 2.79 -18.51
CA LEU A 98 -11.87 2.89 -18.89
C LEU A 98 -12.39 4.32 -18.83
N VAL A 99 -11.84 5.16 -17.97
CA VAL A 99 -12.13 6.61 -17.94
C VAL A 99 -11.61 7.27 -19.20
N GLU A 100 -10.39 7.00 -19.65
CA GLU A 100 -9.83 7.55 -20.90
C GLU A 100 -10.60 7.09 -22.15
N GLN A 101 -11.15 5.87 -22.10
CA GLN A 101 -12.03 5.35 -23.15
C GLN A 101 -13.43 5.98 -23.14
N GLY A 102 -13.73 6.86 -22.19
CA GLY A 102 -15.06 7.47 -22.02
C GLY A 102 -16.14 6.51 -21.54
N LYS A 103 -15.77 5.29 -21.11
CA LYS A 103 -16.69 4.28 -20.61
C LYS A 103 -17.09 4.48 -19.15
N VAL A 104 -16.23 5.12 -18.37
CA VAL A 104 -16.47 5.49 -16.97
C VAL A 104 -16.24 6.99 -16.80
N ASN A 105 -17.14 7.65 -16.06
CA ASN A 105 -16.95 9.02 -15.60
C ASN A 105 -16.80 8.99 -14.08
N LEU A 106 -15.73 9.59 -13.58
CA LEU A 106 -15.41 9.60 -12.15
C LEU A 106 -16.50 10.26 -11.28
N ASP A 107 -17.24 11.21 -11.84
CA ASP A 107 -18.23 12.02 -11.13
C ASP A 107 -19.68 11.55 -11.36
N HIS A 108 -19.87 10.43 -12.10
CA HIS A 108 -21.16 9.80 -12.25
C HIS A 108 -21.49 8.89 -11.06
N ASP A 109 -22.77 8.67 -10.88
CA ASP A 109 -23.34 7.76 -9.90
C ASP A 109 -22.88 6.32 -10.15
N VAL A 110 -22.36 5.67 -9.12
CA VAL A 110 -21.94 4.26 -9.21
C VAL A 110 -23.09 3.32 -9.55
N SER A 111 -24.32 3.72 -9.21
CA SER A 111 -25.55 2.95 -9.51
C SER A 111 -25.73 2.71 -11.01
N ASP A 112 -25.33 3.66 -11.86
CA ASP A 112 -25.40 3.55 -13.32
C ASP A 112 -24.51 2.42 -13.85
N TYR A 113 -23.39 2.16 -13.17
CA TYR A 113 -22.45 1.09 -13.53
C TYR A 113 -22.76 -0.23 -12.83
N LEU A 114 -23.22 -0.18 -11.56
CA LEU A 114 -23.50 -1.38 -10.77
C LEU A 114 -24.80 -2.10 -11.19
N GLY A 115 -25.73 -1.39 -11.82
CA GLY A 115 -27.02 -1.91 -12.25
C GLY A 115 -28.02 -2.12 -11.11
N PHE A 116 -27.76 -1.54 -9.95
CA PHE A 116 -28.69 -1.39 -8.82
C PHE A 116 -28.40 -0.10 -8.09
N THR A 117 -29.41 0.45 -7.40
CA THR A 117 -29.26 1.71 -6.67
C THR A 117 -28.46 1.50 -5.39
N LEU A 118 -27.36 2.26 -5.26
CA LEU A 118 -26.54 2.29 -4.04
C LEU A 118 -26.60 3.69 -3.43
N ARG A 119 -27.16 3.80 -2.22
CA ARG A 119 -27.35 5.08 -1.51
C ARG A 119 -27.11 4.88 -0.02
N ASN A 120 -26.57 5.91 0.61
CA ASN A 120 -26.62 6.01 2.06
C ASN A 120 -28.08 6.31 2.48
N PRO A 121 -28.69 5.55 3.40
CA PRO A 121 -30.07 5.75 3.84
C PRO A 121 -30.36 7.14 4.42
N ASP A 122 -29.37 7.78 5.05
CA ASP A 122 -29.52 9.13 5.59
C ASP A 122 -29.45 10.20 4.50
N PHE A 123 -28.92 9.85 3.32
CA PHE A 123 -28.76 10.73 2.16
C PHE A 123 -29.34 10.09 0.88
N PRO A 124 -30.64 9.72 0.86
CA PRO A 124 -31.19 8.91 -0.23
C PRO A 124 -31.21 9.62 -1.59
N GLN A 125 -31.10 10.95 -1.60
CA GLN A 125 -31.06 11.75 -2.82
C GLN A 125 -29.64 12.10 -3.29
N THR A 126 -28.61 11.81 -2.47
CA THR A 126 -27.22 12.14 -2.80
C THR A 126 -26.55 10.95 -3.48
N PRO A 127 -26.11 11.08 -4.75
CA PRO A 127 -25.40 10.00 -5.43
C PRO A 127 -24.04 9.73 -4.79
N ILE A 128 -23.64 8.47 -4.81
CA ILE A 128 -22.26 8.05 -4.53
C ILE A 128 -21.56 7.97 -5.88
N THR A 129 -20.47 8.71 -6.06
CA THR A 129 -19.75 8.74 -7.33
C THR A 129 -18.58 7.75 -7.34
N VAL A 130 -18.08 7.41 -8.54
CA VAL A 130 -16.89 6.57 -8.70
C VAL A 130 -15.68 7.19 -7.98
N ARG A 131 -15.52 8.52 -8.08
CA ARG A 131 -14.47 9.28 -7.35
C ARG A 131 -14.54 9.05 -5.84
N MET A 132 -15.74 9.06 -5.27
CA MET A 132 -15.94 8.84 -3.83
C MET A 132 -15.57 7.42 -3.38
N LEU A 133 -15.68 6.41 -4.24
CA LEU A 133 -15.16 5.07 -3.96
C LEU A 133 -13.63 5.08 -3.93
N LEU A 134 -12.98 5.76 -4.88
CA LEU A 134 -11.53 5.78 -5.03
C LEU A 134 -10.82 6.59 -3.95
N ASN A 135 -11.47 7.62 -3.39
CA ASN A 135 -10.90 8.51 -2.38
C ASN A 135 -11.50 8.31 -0.97
N HIS A 136 -12.26 7.21 -0.76
CA HIS A 136 -12.80 6.84 0.55
C HIS A 136 -13.76 7.85 1.21
N THR A 137 -14.49 8.64 0.39
CA THR A 137 -15.47 9.62 0.90
C THR A 137 -16.92 9.23 0.60
N SER A 138 -17.16 7.99 0.21
CA SER A 138 -18.49 7.50 -0.21
C SER A 138 -19.51 7.29 0.91
N THR A 139 -19.12 7.47 2.16
CA THR A 139 -19.85 7.02 3.37
C THR A 139 -19.98 5.51 3.54
N LEU A 140 -19.48 4.71 2.59
CA LEU A 140 -19.33 3.28 2.78
C LEU A 140 -18.21 3.00 3.79
N ARG A 141 -18.37 1.95 4.55
CA ARG A 141 -17.39 1.45 5.52
C ARG A 141 -17.27 -0.06 5.42
N ASP A 142 -16.17 -0.60 5.91
CA ASP A 142 -16.03 -2.05 6.04
C ASP A 142 -16.90 -2.56 7.18
N GLY A 143 -17.56 -3.71 6.97
CA GLY A 143 -18.12 -4.57 8.01
C GLY A 143 -17.23 -5.79 8.20
N ASP A 144 -17.74 -6.81 8.88
CA ASP A 144 -16.98 -8.06 9.09
C ASP A 144 -16.68 -8.79 7.78
N VAL A 145 -17.51 -8.58 6.75
CA VAL A 145 -17.36 -9.18 5.42
C VAL A 145 -17.34 -8.09 4.37
N TYR A 146 -16.25 -8.00 3.63
CA TYR A 146 -16.09 -7.10 2.48
C TYR A 146 -15.50 -7.81 1.24
N VAL A 147 -15.26 -9.12 1.34
CA VAL A 147 -14.91 -10.01 0.21
C VAL A 147 -15.93 -11.13 0.17
N LEU A 148 -16.70 -11.20 -0.89
CA LEU A 148 -17.77 -12.18 -1.03
C LEU A 148 -17.25 -13.47 -1.68
N PRO A 149 -17.68 -14.66 -1.22
CA PRO A 149 -17.29 -15.92 -1.83
C PRO A 149 -17.88 -16.10 -3.23
N PRO A 150 -17.36 -17.07 -4.02
CA PRO A 150 -17.95 -17.44 -5.31
C PRO A 150 -19.45 -17.74 -5.21
N GLY A 151 -20.21 -17.35 -6.23
CA GLY A 151 -21.66 -17.57 -6.31
C GLY A 151 -22.52 -16.57 -5.51
N LYS A 152 -21.91 -15.60 -4.85
CA LYS A 152 -22.61 -14.44 -4.25
C LYS A 152 -22.50 -13.24 -5.17
N SER A 153 -23.51 -12.35 -5.13
CA SER A 153 -23.46 -11.06 -5.84
C SER A 153 -23.36 -9.89 -4.86
N VAL A 154 -22.74 -8.80 -5.30
CA VAL A 154 -22.69 -7.57 -4.49
C VAL A 154 -24.09 -6.97 -4.33
N GLN A 155 -24.99 -7.11 -5.30
CA GLN A 155 -26.37 -6.67 -5.19
C GLN A 155 -27.11 -7.39 -4.06
N ASP A 156 -27.14 -8.75 -4.10
CA ASP A 156 -27.80 -9.55 -3.07
C ASP A 156 -27.21 -9.29 -1.68
N PHE A 157 -25.91 -9.03 -1.60
CA PHE A 157 -25.24 -8.70 -0.36
C PHE A 157 -25.74 -7.37 0.21
N PHE A 158 -25.82 -6.30 -0.58
CA PHE A 158 -26.38 -5.03 -0.13
C PHE A 158 -27.86 -5.14 0.21
N ASP A 159 -28.66 -5.83 -0.59
CA ASP A 159 -30.09 -6.06 -0.32
C ASP A 159 -30.31 -6.79 1.02
N ALA A 160 -29.46 -7.78 1.34
CA ALA A 160 -29.56 -8.56 2.57
C ALA A 160 -29.03 -7.81 3.80
N THR A 161 -28.01 -6.98 3.65
CA THR A 161 -27.29 -6.32 4.76
C THR A 161 -27.73 -4.86 4.99
N HIS A 162 -28.54 -4.32 4.09
CA HIS A 162 -28.99 -2.91 4.09
C HIS A 162 -30.01 -2.59 5.18
N LYS A 163 -29.76 -3.06 6.41
CA LYS A 163 -30.63 -2.84 7.57
C LYS A 163 -29.79 -2.33 8.73
N PRO A 164 -30.14 -1.15 9.32
CA PRO A 164 -29.49 -0.66 10.52
C PRO A 164 -29.48 -1.74 11.63
N GLY A 165 -28.36 -1.88 12.32
CA GLY A 165 -28.18 -2.91 13.35
C GLY A 165 -27.68 -4.27 12.86
N ASN A 166 -27.59 -4.49 11.53
CA ASN A 166 -26.88 -5.64 10.98
C ASN A 166 -25.36 -5.37 11.10
N GLN A 167 -24.58 -6.33 11.63
CA GLN A 167 -23.11 -6.21 11.75
C GLN A 167 -22.41 -6.02 10.41
N ASN A 168 -23.01 -6.49 9.32
CA ASN A 168 -22.56 -6.29 7.94
C ASN A 168 -23.20 -5.06 7.27
N TYR A 169 -23.76 -4.13 8.04
CA TYR A 169 -24.28 -2.88 7.52
C TYR A 169 -23.11 -1.95 7.16
N HIS A 170 -23.02 -1.62 5.88
CA HIS A 170 -21.81 -1.00 5.30
C HIS A 170 -21.91 0.51 5.08
N PHE A 171 -22.82 1.18 5.74
CA PHE A 171 -22.89 2.64 5.68
C PHE A 171 -22.61 3.28 7.03
N SER A 172 -21.93 4.42 7.01
CA SER A 172 -21.92 5.34 8.14
C SER A 172 -23.28 6.03 8.20
N VAL A 173 -24.05 5.76 9.25
CA VAL A 173 -25.39 6.31 9.45
C VAL A 173 -25.44 7.09 10.75
N HIS A 174 -26.26 8.13 10.76
CA HIS A 174 -26.51 9.00 11.92
C HIS A 174 -25.26 9.76 12.42
N ASP A 175 -24.18 9.82 11.61
CA ASP A 175 -22.98 10.61 11.90
C ASP A 175 -23.00 12.01 11.28
N GLY A 176 -24.01 12.31 10.45
CA GLY A 176 -24.23 13.61 9.82
C GLY A 176 -23.33 13.91 8.61
N HIS A 177 -22.49 12.96 8.20
CA HIS A 177 -21.58 13.17 7.07
C HIS A 177 -22.20 12.73 5.75
N ALA A 178 -22.40 13.67 4.85
CA ALA A 178 -22.90 13.39 3.50
C ALA A 178 -21.80 12.75 2.62
N PRO A 179 -22.18 11.94 1.59
CA PRO A 179 -21.21 11.45 0.60
C PRO A 179 -20.36 12.58 0.03
N GLY A 180 -19.05 12.35 -0.05
CA GLY A 180 -18.05 13.30 -0.52
C GLY A 180 -17.41 14.19 0.55
N THR A 181 -17.89 14.20 1.80
CA THR A 181 -17.48 15.18 2.81
C THR A 181 -16.52 14.64 3.90
N TYR A 182 -16.53 13.33 4.16
CA TYR A 182 -15.78 12.72 5.25
C TYR A 182 -15.02 11.49 4.78
N PHE A 183 -13.75 11.39 5.15
CA PHE A 183 -12.90 10.26 4.81
C PHE A 183 -13.11 9.11 5.82
N THR A 184 -13.46 7.94 5.31
CA THR A 184 -13.43 6.68 6.06
C THR A 184 -12.84 5.59 5.18
N TYR A 185 -11.68 5.05 5.55
CA TYR A 185 -11.01 4.02 4.75
C TYR A 185 -11.93 2.82 4.52
N CYS A 186 -12.09 2.40 3.25
CA CYS A 186 -13.10 1.43 2.85
C CYS A 186 -12.53 0.44 1.83
N ASN A 187 -12.33 -0.80 2.25
CA ASN A 187 -11.89 -1.89 1.36
C ASN A 187 -13.03 -2.36 0.44
N LEU A 188 -14.26 -2.42 0.95
CA LEU A 188 -15.44 -2.76 0.15
C LEU A 188 -15.61 -1.85 -1.07
N CYS A 189 -15.23 -0.56 -0.94
CA CYS A 189 -15.28 0.40 -2.04
C CYS A 189 -14.50 -0.09 -3.26
N TYR A 190 -13.32 -0.66 -3.06
CA TYR A 190 -12.51 -1.21 -4.15
C TYR A 190 -13.07 -2.52 -4.71
N GLY A 191 -13.78 -3.30 -3.90
CA GLY A 191 -14.58 -4.42 -4.39
C GLY A 191 -15.66 -3.99 -5.37
N LEU A 192 -16.31 -2.84 -5.11
CA LEU A 192 -17.26 -2.22 -6.03
C LEU A 192 -16.56 -1.68 -7.29
N VAL A 193 -15.39 -1.05 -7.15
CA VAL A 193 -14.56 -0.64 -8.30
C VAL A 193 -14.24 -1.83 -9.20
N GLY A 194 -13.83 -2.98 -8.62
CA GLY A 194 -13.63 -4.21 -9.38
C GLY A 194 -14.89 -4.69 -10.10
N THR A 195 -16.05 -4.58 -9.46
CA THR A 195 -17.35 -4.92 -10.07
C THR A 195 -17.69 -3.97 -11.22
N ILE A 196 -17.42 -2.66 -11.08
CA ILE A 196 -17.61 -1.66 -12.15
C ILE A 196 -16.69 -1.99 -13.34
N ILE A 197 -15.42 -2.28 -13.10
CA ILE A 197 -14.48 -2.69 -14.16
C ILE A 197 -15.04 -3.87 -14.94
N GLU A 198 -15.51 -4.92 -14.26
CA GLU A 198 -16.09 -6.09 -14.93
C GLU A 198 -17.34 -5.77 -15.74
N ARG A 199 -18.24 -4.96 -15.21
CA ARG A 199 -19.51 -4.63 -15.88
C ARG A 199 -19.28 -3.77 -17.11
N VAL A 200 -18.32 -2.86 -17.04
CA VAL A 200 -18.04 -1.92 -18.13
C VAL A 200 -17.16 -2.53 -19.22
N SER A 201 -16.18 -3.36 -18.83
CA SER A 201 -15.27 -4.00 -19.78
C SER A 201 -15.82 -5.29 -20.39
N GLY A 202 -16.69 -6.03 -19.66
CA GLY A 202 -17.12 -7.36 -20.03
C GLY A 202 -16.08 -8.44 -19.71
N GLU A 203 -14.97 -8.08 -19.05
CA GLU A 203 -13.91 -9.00 -18.65
C GLU A 203 -13.94 -9.23 -17.13
N ARG A 204 -13.54 -10.42 -16.68
CA ARG A 204 -13.36 -10.71 -15.27
C ARG A 204 -12.19 -9.88 -14.71
N PHE A 205 -12.35 -9.31 -13.52
CA PHE A 205 -11.42 -8.34 -12.93
C PHE A 205 -9.94 -8.78 -12.96
N ASP A 206 -9.65 -10.03 -12.55
CA ASP A 206 -8.27 -10.55 -12.51
C ASP A 206 -7.66 -10.66 -13.91
N GLN A 207 -8.47 -11.00 -14.92
CA GLN A 207 -8.04 -11.07 -16.33
C GLN A 207 -7.86 -9.65 -16.90
N TYR A 208 -8.82 -8.75 -16.63
CA TYR A 208 -8.71 -7.37 -17.07
C TYR A 208 -7.41 -6.73 -16.57
N GLN A 209 -7.12 -6.83 -15.26
CA GLN A 209 -5.89 -6.27 -14.70
C GLN A 209 -4.64 -6.91 -15.29
N LYS A 210 -4.66 -8.21 -15.55
CA LYS A 210 -3.54 -8.90 -16.18
C LYS A 210 -3.29 -8.38 -17.60
N HIS A 211 -4.31 -8.37 -18.45
CA HIS A 211 -4.18 -8.06 -19.88
C HIS A 211 -3.95 -6.55 -20.13
N HIS A 212 -4.62 -5.68 -19.37
CA HIS A 212 -4.63 -4.24 -19.64
C HIS A 212 -3.61 -3.45 -18.81
N VAL A 213 -3.13 -3.99 -17.68
CA VAL A 213 -2.18 -3.27 -16.82
C VAL A 213 -0.86 -4.03 -16.68
N LEU A 214 -0.89 -5.28 -16.20
CA LEU A 214 0.34 -5.97 -15.81
C LEU A 214 1.17 -6.41 -17.03
N GLU A 215 0.58 -7.08 -18.00
CA GLU A 215 1.29 -7.57 -19.20
C GLU A 215 1.87 -6.44 -20.05
N PRO A 216 1.14 -5.34 -20.38
CA PRO A 216 1.72 -4.24 -21.13
C PRO A 216 2.92 -3.58 -20.41
N LEU A 217 2.88 -3.52 -19.08
CA LEU A 217 3.99 -3.05 -18.26
C LEU A 217 5.07 -4.11 -18.01
N LYS A 218 4.92 -5.32 -18.56
CA LYS A 218 5.81 -6.47 -18.33
C LYS A 218 6.02 -6.76 -16.85
N ILE A 219 4.94 -6.72 -16.09
CA ILE A 219 4.91 -7.01 -14.65
C ILE A 219 4.40 -8.45 -14.47
N ASP A 220 5.25 -9.31 -13.91
CA ASP A 220 4.84 -10.63 -13.43
C ASP A 220 4.08 -10.50 -12.13
N GLY A 221 2.89 -11.13 -12.06
CA GLY A 221 2.02 -11.08 -10.91
C GLY A 221 0.54 -11.22 -11.26
N GLY A 222 -0.33 -10.98 -10.28
CA GLY A 222 -1.78 -11.04 -10.51
C GLY A 222 -2.61 -11.08 -9.23
N TYR A 223 -3.91 -10.90 -9.41
CA TYR A 223 -4.90 -10.98 -8.33
C TYR A 223 -5.41 -12.40 -8.09
N ASN A 224 -5.23 -13.29 -9.05
CA ASN A 224 -5.70 -14.67 -8.99
C ASN A 224 -4.49 -15.63 -8.91
N ILE A 225 -4.29 -16.25 -7.75
CA ILE A 225 -3.16 -17.18 -7.52
C ILE A 225 -3.17 -18.39 -8.46
N MET A 226 -4.35 -18.79 -8.97
CA MET A 226 -4.49 -19.90 -9.90
C MET A 226 -4.11 -19.54 -11.35
N ALA A 227 -3.88 -18.26 -11.62
CA ALA A 227 -3.52 -17.72 -12.93
C ALA A 227 -2.15 -17.01 -12.93
N LEU A 228 -1.34 -17.21 -11.89
CA LEU A 228 0.04 -16.74 -11.85
C LEU A 228 0.88 -17.55 -12.84
N ASP A 229 1.72 -16.88 -13.61
CA ASP A 229 2.61 -17.52 -14.57
C ASP A 229 3.76 -18.25 -13.84
N HIS A 230 4.18 -17.73 -12.68
CA HIS A 230 5.28 -18.26 -11.87
C HIS A 230 4.85 -18.48 -10.40
N PRO A 231 3.94 -19.44 -10.13
CA PRO A 231 3.47 -19.71 -8.76
C PRO A 231 4.57 -20.19 -7.81
N GLU A 232 5.67 -20.73 -8.33
CA GLU A 232 6.84 -21.14 -7.53
C GLU A 232 7.58 -19.96 -6.89
N ARG A 233 7.39 -18.73 -7.39
CA ARG A 233 7.95 -17.49 -6.83
C ARG A 233 7.11 -16.88 -5.73
N LEU A 234 5.92 -17.44 -5.46
CA LEU A 234 5.00 -16.90 -4.49
C LEU A 234 5.54 -17.03 -3.07
N ALA A 235 5.60 -15.93 -2.33
CA ALA A 235 5.88 -15.93 -0.92
C ALA A 235 4.64 -16.37 -0.12
N THR A 236 4.86 -17.12 0.95
CA THR A 236 3.89 -17.26 2.04
C THR A 236 4.06 -16.06 2.96
N LEU A 237 2.97 -15.42 3.39
CA LEU A 237 3.02 -14.38 4.41
C LEU A 237 2.83 -15.00 5.79
N TYR A 238 3.52 -14.44 6.77
CA TYR A 238 3.60 -14.95 8.13
C TYR A 238 3.20 -13.88 9.13
N GLY A 239 2.21 -14.20 9.96
CA GLY A 239 1.98 -13.49 11.22
C GLY A 239 2.94 -13.98 12.30
N ARG A 240 3.26 -13.12 13.25
CA ARG A 240 4.06 -13.48 14.40
C ARG A 240 3.20 -14.05 15.50
N VAL A 241 3.67 -15.13 16.08
CA VAL A 241 3.08 -15.79 17.26
C VAL A 241 4.18 -16.05 18.31
N PRO A 242 3.87 -16.31 19.59
CA PRO A 242 4.88 -16.55 20.62
C PRO A 242 5.86 -17.68 20.29
N SER A 243 5.42 -18.68 19.52
CA SER A 243 6.25 -19.81 19.06
C SER A 243 7.08 -19.53 17.81
N GLY A 244 7.01 -18.32 17.22
CA GLY A 244 7.73 -17.93 16.00
C GLY A 244 6.81 -17.34 14.93
N TYR A 245 6.64 -18.04 13.81
CA TYR A 245 5.83 -17.56 12.69
C TYR A 245 4.74 -18.55 12.33
N GLU A 246 3.53 -18.05 12.08
CA GLU A 246 2.40 -18.79 11.54
C GLU A 246 2.05 -18.31 10.13
N ALA A 247 1.86 -19.25 9.20
CA ALA A 247 1.48 -18.93 7.82
C ALA A 247 0.03 -18.41 7.79
N THR A 248 -0.15 -17.17 7.34
CA THR A 248 -1.45 -16.49 7.29
C THR A 248 -2.12 -16.60 5.91
N VAL A 249 -1.37 -16.40 4.85
CA VAL A 249 -1.89 -16.42 3.48
C VAL A 249 -0.83 -16.93 2.48
N ASP A 250 -1.31 -17.46 1.36
CA ASP A 250 -0.49 -17.98 0.25
C ASP A 250 0.46 -19.13 0.68
N SER A 251 0.05 -19.90 1.70
CA SER A 251 0.79 -21.09 2.17
C SER A 251 0.71 -22.26 1.17
N GLN A 252 1.70 -23.12 1.18
CA GLN A 252 1.70 -24.34 0.36
C GLN A 252 1.08 -25.52 1.16
N PRO A 253 0.25 -26.39 0.54
CA PRO A 253 -0.31 -26.23 -0.80
C PRO A 253 -1.25 -25.04 -0.89
N LEU A 254 -1.25 -24.36 -2.05
CA LEU A 254 -2.09 -23.19 -2.26
C LEU A 254 -3.57 -23.54 -2.03
N LYS A 255 -4.18 -22.85 -1.06
CA LYS A 255 -5.62 -22.89 -0.82
C LYS A 255 -6.25 -21.77 -1.62
N GLY A 256 -7.02 -22.10 -2.62
CA GLY A 256 -7.63 -21.11 -3.50
C GLY A 256 -8.98 -21.59 -4.04
N TRP A 257 -9.48 -20.86 -4.97
CA TRP A 257 -10.72 -21.19 -5.64
C TRP A 257 -10.51 -22.41 -6.55
N SER A 258 -11.49 -23.30 -6.60
CA SER A 258 -11.46 -24.37 -7.58
C SER A 258 -11.71 -23.82 -9.00
N LYS A 259 -11.14 -24.46 -10.03
CA LYS A 259 -11.45 -24.12 -11.43
C LYS A 259 -12.96 -24.12 -11.70
N ASN A 260 -13.70 -25.06 -11.07
CA ASN A 260 -15.16 -25.15 -11.21
C ASN A 260 -15.89 -23.94 -10.60
N ALA A 261 -15.43 -23.42 -9.46
CA ALA A 261 -16.03 -22.21 -8.86
C ALA A 261 -15.84 -20.99 -9.76
N LEU A 262 -14.68 -20.87 -10.42
CA LEU A 262 -14.41 -19.78 -11.38
C LEU A 262 -15.15 -19.99 -12.71
N ALA A 263 -15.38 -21.24 -13.15
CA ALA A 263 -16.13 -21.52 -14.38
C ALA A 263 -17.60 -21.08 -14.27
N ALA A 264 -18.19 -21.12 -13.07
CA ALA A 264 -19.55 -20.66 -12.79
C ALA A 264 -19.64 -19.15 -12.47
N TYR A 265 -18.52 -18.44 -12.45
CA TYR A 265 -18.49 -17.02 -12.11
C TYR A 265 -19.19 -16.17 -13.17
N LYS A 266 -20.12 -15.32 -12.72
CA LYS A 266 -20.83 -14.36 -13.59
C LYS A 266 -20.12 -13.02 -13.54
N ILE A 267 -19.49 -12.61 -14.64
CA ILE A 267 -18.80 -11.33 -14.78
C ILE A 267 -19.73 -10.18 -14.39
N GLY A 268 -19.23 -9.24 -13.61
CA GLY A 268 -19.99 -8.10 -13.11
C GLY A 268 -20.92 -8.38 -11.95
N SER A 269 -20.89 -9.59 -11.37
CA SER A 269 -21.72 -9.92 -10.20
C SER A 269 -20.98 -9.69 -8.87
N ASN A 270 -19.66 -9.91 -8.83
CA ASN A 270 -18.89 -9.92 -7.60
C ASN A 270 -17.39 -9.66 -7.82
N GLY A 271 -17.01 -8.45 -8.20
CA GLY A 271 -15.58 -8.09 -8.33
C GLY A 271 -14.80 -8.17 -7.02
N THR A 272 -15.49 -8.20 -5.85
CA THR A 272 -14.84 -8.34 -4.54
C THR A 272 -14.05 -9.64 -4.42
N LEU A 273 -14.46 -10.70 -5.13
CA LEU A 273 -13.88 -12.05 -5.10
C LEU A 273 -12.36 -12.04 -5.33
N PHE A 274 -11.89 -11.18 -6.23
CA PHE A 274 -10.48 -11.08 -6.59
C PHE A 274 -9.69 -10.11 -5.71
N SER A 275 -10.33 -9.59 -4.66
CA SER A 275 -9.74 -8.65 -3.69
C SER A 275 -9.03 -7.45 -4.35
N PRO A 276 -9.74 -6.61 -5.14
CA PRO A 276 -9.17 -5.42 -5.79
C PRO A 276 -8.46 -4.48 -4.80
N GLN A 277 -8.91 -4.48 -3.55
CA GLN A 277 -8.36 -3.67 -2.47
C GLN A 277 -7.01 -4.17 -1.93
N GLY A 278 -6.66 -5.48 -2.12
CA GLY A 278 -5.53 -6.07 -1.39
C GLY A 278 -5.04 -7.42 -1.91
N GLY A 279 -5.45 -7.82 -3.11
CA GLY A 279 -5.21 -9.17 -3.65
C GLY A 279 -4.05 -9.30 -4.64
N LEU A 280 -3.36 -8.23 -4.98
CA LEU A 280 -2.28 -8.30 -5.95
C LEU A 280 -1.04 -8.99 -5.36
N ARG A 281 -0.50 -9.97 -6.11
CA ARG A 281 0.82 -10.56 -5.89
C ARG A 281 1.77 -9.98 -6.92
N ILE A 282 2.86 -9.39 -6.46
CA ILE A 282 3.84 -8.70 -7.30
C ILE A 282 5.21 -8.74 -6.65
N SER A 283 6.27 -8.70 -7.46
CA SER A 283 7.65 -8.64 -6.97
C SER A 283 8.15 -7.20 -6.79
N MET A 284 9.29 -7.04 -6.10
CA MET A 284 9.98 -5.74 -6.05
C MET A 284 10.40 -5.26 -7.44
N GLN A 285 10.72 -6.18 -8.35
CA GLN A 285 10.97 -5.83 -9.76
C GLN A 285 9.70 -5.27 -10.41
N GLY A 286 8.55 -5.89 -10.19
CA GLY A 286 7.25 -5.39 -10.66
C GLY A 286 6.88 -4.04 -10.07
N LEU A 287 7.05 -3.85 -8.75
CA LEU A 287 6.83 -2.55 -8.10
C LEU A 287 7.77 -1.46 -8.61
N THR A 288 9.02 -1.81 -8.93
CA THR A 288 9.98 -0.88 -9.57
C THR A 288 9.47 -0.41 -10.94
N ARG A 289 8.93 -1.32 -11.75
CA ARG A 289 8.32 -0.98 -13.04
C ARG A 289 7.09 -0.08 -12.87
N LEU A 290 6.25 -0.39 -11.90
CA LEU A 290 5.08 0.43 -11.56
C LEU A 290 5.48 1.85 -11.10
N ALA A 291 6.49 1.98 -10.25
CA ALA A 291 6.99 3.28 -9.81
C ALA A 291 7.55 4.11 -10.98
N ARG A 292 8.33 3.48 -11.86
CA ARG A 292 8.83 4.12 -13.09
C ARG A 292 7.69 4.56 -14.01
N PHE A 293 6.65 3.74 -14.16
CA PHE A 293 5.47 4.10 -14.95
C PHE A 293 4.78 5.35 -14.39
N MET A 294 4.60 5.45 -13.08
CA MET A 294 4.01 6.64 -12.43
C MET A 294 4.91 7.87 -12.58
N ILE A 295 6.22 7.73 -12.32
CA ILE A 295 7.22 8.80 -12.49
C ILE A 295 7.27 9.29 -13.94
N GLN A 296 7.18 8.39 -14.93
CA GLN A 296 7.17 8.69 -16.36
C GLN A 296 5.79 9.06 -16.90
N ARG A 297 4.87 9.46 -15.99
CA ARG A 297 3.58 10.04 -16.35
C ARG A 297 2.73 9.13 -17.25
N GLY A 298 2.62 7.84 -16.88
CA GLY A 298 1.73 6.90 -17.57
C GLY A 298 2.36 6.19 -18.78
N THR A 299 3.66 6.32 -18.97
CA THR A 299 4.42 5.64 -20.02
C THR A 299 5.57 4.86 -19.41
N LEU A 300 5.85 3.66 -19.93
CA LEU A 300 7.03 2.87 -19.56
C LEU A 300 7.61 2.18 -20.80
N GLU A 301 8.91 2.38 -21.05
CA GLU A 301 9.63 1.74 -22.19
C GLU A 301 8.89 1.87 -23.53
N GLY A 302 8.30 3.04 -23.79
CA GLY A 302 7.57 3.34 -25.01
C GLY A 302 6.10 2.89 -25.02
N VAL A 303 5.66 2.12 -24.03
CA VAL A 303 4.26 1.72 -23.86
C VAL A 303 3.54 2.75 -23.00
N ARG A 304 2.54 3.43 -23.55
CA ARG A 304 1.67 4.35 -22.83
C ARG A 304 0.36 3.65 -22.50
N LEU A 305 0.04 3.48 -21.21
CA LEU A 305 -1.27 3.00 -20.72
C LEU A 305 -2.18 4.16 -20.37
N LEU A 306 -1.65 5.20 -19.73
CA LEU A 306 -2.42 6.37 -19.32
C LEU A 306 -1.78 7.63 -19.85
N THR A 307 -2.59 8.67 -20.04
CA THR A 307 -2.10 10.01 -20.34
C THR A 307 -1.48 10.66 -19.09
N PRO A 308 -0.59 11.65 -19.25
CA PRO A 308 -0.12 12.45 -18.12
C PRO A 308 -1.23 13.08 -17.29
N GLN A 309 -2.33 13.46 -17.93
CA GLN A 309 -3.51 14.05 -17.27
C GLN A 309 -4.20 13.04 -16.34
N SER A 310 -4.30 11.76 -16.73
CA SER A 310 -4.88 10.72 -15.88
C SER A 310 -4.00 10.45 -14.67
N ILE A 311 -2.68 10.42 -14.83
CA ILE A 311 -1.74 10.30 -13.70
C ILE A 311 -1.88 11.52 -12.78
N GLU A 312 -1.95 12.73 -13.32
CA GLU A 312 -2.15 13.95 -12.55
C GLU A 312 -3.48 13.94 -11.78
N ALA A 313 -4.55 13.45 -12.40
CA ALA A 313 -5.84 13.28 -11.72
C ALA A 313 -5.75 12.30 -10.53
N MET A 314 -4.95 11.22 -10.64
CA MET A 314 -4.71 10.31 -9.53
C MET A 314 -3.91 10.97 -8.40
N GLU A 315 -2.96 11.84 -8.71
CA GLU A 315 -2.05 12.51 -7.79
C GLU A 315 -2.61 13.81 -7.19
N THR A 316 -3.66 14.36 -7.76
CA THR A 316 -4.28 15.59 -7.27
C THR A 316 -5.06 15.30 -5.99
N PRO A 317 -4.88 16.10 -4.91
CA PRO A 317 -5.69 15.94 -3.71
C PRO A 317 -7.18 16.10 -4.01
N THR A 318 -7.96 15.06 -3.79
CA THR A 318 -9.43 15.09 -3.85
C THR A 318 -10.04 15.17 -2.45
N TRP A 319 -9.21 14.94 -1.44
CA TRP A 319 -9.52 15.15 -0.04
C TRP A 319 -8.25 15.59 0.70
N SER A 320 -8.40 16.53 1.65
CA SER A 320 -7.32 16.97 2.54
C SER A 320 -7.86 17.11 3.95
N PHE A 321 -7.07 16.71 4.94
CA PHE A 321 -7.43 16.78 6.34
C PHE A 321 -7.53 18.25 6.79
N ASN A 322 -8.63 18.59 7.47
CA ASN A 322 -8.89 19.93 8.00
C ASN A 322 -9.02 19.94 9.54
N GLY A 323 -8.63 18.86 10.21
CA GLY A 323 -8.73 18.68 11.65
C GLY A 323 -9.94 17.86 12.12
N GLN A 324 -10.96 17.64 11.27
CA GLN A 324 -12.21 16.97 11.67
C GLN A 324 -12.95 16.21 10.57
N ASN A 325 -12.49 16.23 9.32
CA ASN A 325 -13.22 15.67 8.17
C ASN A 325 -12.79 14.26 7.77
N GLY A 326 -12.21 13.49 8.69
CA GLY A 326 -11.81 12.11 8.41
C GLY A 326 -11.10 11.44 9.57
N VAL A 327 -11.05 10.11 9.49
CA VAL A 327 -10.30 9.22 10.40
C VAL A 327 -9.52 8.20 9.60
N CYS A 328 -8.27 7.93 10.01
CA CYS A 328 -7.44 6.91 9.44
C CYS A 328 -6.30 6.56 10.42
N PRO A 329 -5.98 5.28 10.65
CA PRO A 329 -4.86 4.92 11.53
C PRO A 329 -3.48 5.16 10.89
N TYR A 330 -3.44 5.45 9.59
CA TYR A 330 -2.22 5.63 8.80
C TYR A 330 -1.87 7.12 8.62
N PRO A 331 -0.68 7.48 8.11
CA PRO A 331 -0.23 8.87 7.97
C PRO A 331 -1.01 9.65 6.88
N LEU A 332 -2.28 9.90 7.12
CA LEU A 332 -3.21 10.53 6.20
C LEU A 332 -3.33 12.03 6.45
N SER A 333 -2.73 12.84 5.60
CA SER A 333 -2.94 14.31 5.56
C SER A 333 -3.68 14.78 4.31
N ALA A 334 -3.52 14.06 3.19
CA ALA A 334 -4.25 14.28 1.95
C ALA A 334 -4.31 12.99 1.13
N TYR A 335 -5.33 12.88 0.26
CA TYR A 335 -5.57 11.69 -0.56
C TYR A 335 -6.05 12.06 -1.95
N GLY A 336 -5.49 11.39 -2.95
CA GLY A 336 -5.90 11.48 -4.36
C GLY A 336 -6.86 10.36 -4.75
N LEU A 337 -6.69 9.79 -5.94
CA LEU A 337 -7.39 8.56 -6.33
C LEU A 337 -6.46 7.37 -6.04
N SER A 338 -6.74 6.63 -4.98
CA SER A 338 -5.91 5.53 -4.42
C SER A 338 -4.49 5.90 -3.97
N LEU A 339 -4.19 7.16 -3.79
CA LEU A 339 -2.86 7.61 -3.40
C LEU A 339 -2.91 8.44 -2.12
N PHE A 340 -2.18 8.02 -1.10
CA PHE A 340 -1.79 8.91 -0.02
C PHE A 340 -0.82 9.95 -0.54
N LEU A 341 -0.98 11.18 -0.10
CA LEU A 341 -0.09 12.29 -0.41
C LEU A 341 0.61 12.69 0.89
N LEU A 342 1.89 12.30 1.03
CA LEU A 342 2.66 12.67 2.21
C LEU A 342 3.10 14.12 2.08
N THR A 343 2.41 15.00 2.77
CA THR A 343 2.62 16.45 2.67
C THR A 343 3.61 16.97 3.71
N GLY A 344 3.88 16.18 4.75
CA GLY A 344 4.61 16.63 5.96
C GLY A 344 3.74 17.42 6.93
N ALA A 345 2.48 17.72 6.56
CA ALA A 345 1.50 18.32 7.49
C ALA A 345 1.00 17.30 8.52
N GLU A 346 0.28 17.78 9.51
CA GLU A 346 -0.37 16.93 10.51
C GLU A 346 -1.39 15.99 9.85
N ASP A 347 -1.36 14.73 10.24
CA ASP A 347 -2.29 13.69 9.81
C ASP A 347 -3.48 13.55 10.77
N THR A 348 -4.40 12.62 10.45
CA THR A 348 -5.58 12.36 11.28
C THR A 348 -5.28 11.86 12.70
N ASN A 349 -4.04 11.54 13.02
CA ASN A 349 -3.58 11.05 14.33
C ASN A 349 -2.77 12.11 15.10
N GLY A 350 -2.68 13.35 14.59
CA GLY A 350 -1.94 14.44 15.21
C GLY A 350 -0.42 14.31 15.06
N LYS A 351 0.06 13.56 14.06
CA LYS A 351 1.48 13.38 13.77
C LYS A 351 1.82 13.90 12.36
N PRO A 352 3.08 14.27 12.09
CA PRO A 352 3.47 14.63 10.73
C PRO A 352 3.29 13.45 9.75
N ALA A 353 2.62 13.68 8.61
CA ALA A 353 2.59 12.74 7.50
C ALA A 353 3.95 12.75 6.78
N SER A 354 4.94 12.16 7.44
CA SER A 354 6.36 12.20 7.09
C SER A 354 7.00 10.83 7.26
N PRO A 355 7.72 10.30 6.26
CA PRO A 355 8.37 9.00 6.35
C PRO A 355 9.70 9.03 7.13
N TYR A 356 10.31 10.21 7.35
CA TYR A 356 11.56 10.39 8.09
C TYR A 356 11.74 11.85 8.57
N PRO A 357 12.57 12.12 9.61
CA PRO A 357 12.81 13.47 10.10
C PRO A 357 13.34 14.41 9.01
N GLY A 358 12.80 15.63 8.98
CA GLY A 358 13.21 16.65 8.01
C GLY A 358 12.66 16.47 6.60
N TYR A 359 11.71 15.57 6.40
CA TYR A 359 10.96 15.42 5.16
C TYR A 359 10.23 16.72 4.77
N LYS A 360 10.24 17.06 3.47
CA LYS A 360 9.69 18.32 2.95
C LYS A 360 8.43 18.14 2.07
N GLY A 361 7.86 16.94 2.06
CA GLY A 361 6.73 16.64 1.20
C GLY A 361 7.13 16.09 -0.17
N GLY A 362 6.11 15.75 -0.97
CA GLY A 362 6.27 15.37 -2.38
C GLY A 362 6.11 13.89 -2.69
N LEU A 363 6.17 12.98 -1.70
CA LEU A 363 5.88 11.56 -1.92
C LEU A 363 4.39 11.32 -2.09
N ARG A 364 4.08 10.48 -3.05
CA ARG A 364 2.78 9.93 -3.34
C ARG A 364 2.87 8.43 -3.36
N GLY A 365 1.81 7.74 -2.97
CA GLY A 365 1.85 6.28 -2.99
C GLY A 365 0.82 5.64 -2.08
N HIS A 366 1.08 4.42 -1.70
CA HIS A 366 0.22 3.67 -0.80
C HIS A 366 1.03 2.73 0.08
N LEU A 367 0.56 2.50 1.27
CA LEU A 367 1.04 1.45 2.16
C LEU A 367 0.18 0.19 2.00
N GLY A 368 0.70 -0.94 2.41
CA GLY A 368 -0.05 -2.18 2.58
C GLY A 368 0.20 -2.74 3.96
N ASP A 369 -0.88 -3.11 4.64
CA ASP A 369 -0.86 -3.67 5.98
C ASP A 369 -1.92 -4.77 6.06
N ALA A 370 -1.49 -6.00 6.05
CA ALA A 370 -2.34 -7.18 6.22
C ALA A 370 -1.52 -8.47 6.32
N TYR A 371 -2.05 -9.44 7.03
CA TYR A 371 -1.52 -10.82 7.07
C TYR A 371 -0.13 -10.97 7.68
N GLY A 372 0.28 -10.03 8.53
CA GLY A 372 1.63 -9.95 9.07
C GLY A 372 2.64 -9.27 8.13
N LEU A 373 2.17 -8.67 7.04
CA LEU A 373 3.00 -7.92 6.10
C LEU A 373 2.74 -6.44 6.20
N HIS A 374 3.83 -5.65 6.22
CA HIS A 374 3.84 -4.23 5.88
C HIS A 374 4.52 -4.03 4.54
N SER A 375 3.96 -3.20 3.68
CA SER A 375 4.54 -2.87 2.38
C SER A 375 4.39 -1.39 2.05
N GLY A 376 5.30 -0.86 1.27
CA GLY A 376 5.31 0.54 0.85
C GLY A 376 5.58 0.69 -0.63
N PHE A 377 4.79 1.54 -1.27
CA PHE A 377 4.94 1.98 -2.64
C PHE A 377 4.87 3.50 -2.67
N TRP A 378 6.03 4.15 -2.68
CA TRP A 378 6.13 5.60 -2.56
C TRP A 378 7.06 6.16 -3.62
N TYR A 379 6.63 7.21 -4.31
CA TYR A 379 7.41 7.87 -5.34
C TYR A 379 7.22 9.39 -5.30
N ASN A 380 8.21 10.11 -5.77
CA ASN A 380 8.16 11.56 -5.96
C ASN A 380 8.20 11.87 -7.46
N PRO A 381 7.11 12.42 -8.04
CA PRO A 381 7.03 12.68 -9.47
C PRO A 381 7.92 13.85 -9.92
N GLN A 382 8.39 14.72 -9.00
CA GLN A 382 9.22 15.86 -9.35
C GLN A 382 10.71 15.49 -9.54
N ASN A 383 11.23 14.63 -8.66
CA ASN A 383 12.66 14.27 -8.68
C ASN A 383 12.94 12.82 -9.08
N GLY A 384 11.88 12.01 -9.25
CA GLY A 384 11.98 10.60 -9.61
C GLY A 384 12.54 9.67 -8.52
N ASP A 385 12.56 10.11 -7.27
CA ASP A 385 12.88 9.23 -6.14
C ASP A 385 11.72 8.28 -5.86
N ALA A 386 12.03 7.04 -5.47
CA ALA A 386 11.03 6.12 -4.96
C ALA A 386 11.59 5.22 -3.86
N TYR A 387 10.72 4.84 -2.92
CA TYR A 387 10.97 3.97 -1.79
C TYR A 387 9.94 2.85 -1.81
N LEU A 388 10.39 1.63 -2.08
CA LEU A 388 9.56 0.44 -2.25
C LEU A 388 10.01 -0.61 -1.25
N PHE A 389 9.08 -1.25 -0.54
CA PHE A 389 9.43 -2.33 0.36
C PHE A 389 8.28 -3.31 0.58
N ALA A 390 8.63 -4.51 1.01
CA ALA A 390 7.76 -5.51 1.60
C ALA A 390 8.50 -6.13 2.79
N ALA A 391 7.93 -6.03 3.98
CA ALA A 391 8.45 -6.58 5.22
C ALA A 391 7.38 -7.49 5.81
N ASP A 392 7.74 -8.72 6.17
CA ASP A 392 6.81 -9.78 6.59
C ASP A 392 7.24 -10.39 7.93
N GLY A 393 6.29 -10.88 8.71
CA GLY A 393 6.52 -11.42 10.04
C GLY A 393 6.23 -10.44 11.17
N PHE A 394 5.28 -9.52 10.96
CA PHE A 394 4.80 -8.61 11.99
C PHE A 394 3.86 -9.31 12.98
N PRO A 395 3.81 -8.84 14.24
CA PRO A 395 2.78 -9.23 15.20
C PRO A 395 1.41 -8.66 14.80
N ASP A 396 0.38 -8.98 15.59
CA ASP A 396 -0.91 -8.31 15.47
C ASP A 396 -0.77 -6.80 15.68
N TYR A 397 -1.62 -6.02 15.01
CA TYR A 397 -1.55 -4.56 14.96
C TYR A 397 -1.43 -3.89 16.34
N ASP A 398 -2.14 -4.41 17.35
CA ASP A 398 -2.10 -3.87 18.72
C ASP A 398 -0.79 -4.14 19.47
N GLU A 399 0.02 -5.09 18.99
CA GLU A 399 1.32 -5.45 19.55
C GLU A 399 2.50 -4.78 18.82
N GLU A 400 2.24 -4.10 17.70
CA GLU A 400 3.27 -3.44 16.92
C GLU A 400 3.87 -2.23 17.63
N LYS A 401 5.17 -2.04 17.44
CA LYS A 401 5.83 -0.81 17.88
C LYS A 401 5.51 0.33 16.94
N ARG A 402 4.88 1.35 17.50
CA ARG A 402 4.53 2.57 16.75
C ARG A 402 5.74 3.43 16.48
N GLY A 403 5.66 4.16 15.38
CA GLY A 403 6.66 5.12 14.97
C GLY A 403 6.90 6.21 16.00
N LYS A 404 8.12 6.70 16.05
CA LYS A 404 8.55 7.71 17.01
C LYS A 404 8.01 9.10 16.66
N TYR A 405 7.99 9.43 15.38
CA TYR A 405 7.70 10.78 14.89
C TYR A 405 6.58 10.82 13.83
N SER A 406 6.05 9.70 13.41
CA SER A 406 4.97 9.60 12.42
C SER A 406 3.93 8.56 12.82
N SER A 407 2.89 8.40 12.01
CA SER A 407 1.89 7.34 12.16
C SER A 407 2.28 6.03 11.45
N PHE A 408 3.47 5.96 10.86
CA PHE A 408 4.05 4.70 10.40
C PHE A 408 4.44 3.82 11.59
N SER A 409 4.58 2.52 11.38
CA SER A 409 5.21 1.65 12.36
C SER A 409 6.70 2.01 12.51
N ARG A 410 7.30 1.59 13.62
CA ARG A 410 8.73 1.82 13.85
C ARG A 410 9.60 1.22 12.76
N VAL A 411 9.27 0.02 12.30
CA VAL A 411 10.01 -0.66 11.23
C VAL A 411 9.91 0.10 9.91
N GLU A 412 8.74 0.62 9.57
CA GLU A 412 8.59 1.45 8.37
C GLU A 412 9.43 2.73 8.44
N GLU A 413 9.46 3.41 9.60
CA GLU A 413 10.34 4.58 9.81
C GLU A 413 11.83 4.24 9.64
N GLU A 414 12.27 3.08 10.16
CA GLU A 414 13.65 2.60 10.03
C GLU A 414 13.99 2.27 8.56
N ILE A 415 13.07 1.60 7.83
CA ILE A 415 13.22 1.32 6.40
C ILE A 415 13.32 2.63 5.60
N PHE A 416 12.40 3.57 5.81
CA PHE A 416 12.41 4.86 5.11
C PHE A 416 13.68 5.66 5.39
N THR A 417 14.08 5.73 6.65
CA THR A 417 15.29 6.45 7.07
C THR A 417 16.52 5.89 6.38
N THR A 418 16.65 4.55 6.33
CA THR A 418 17.73 3.85 5.64
C THR A 418 17.69 4.13 4.14
N LEU A 419 16.53 3.93 3.47
CA LEU A 419 16.38 4.16 2.03
C LEU A 419 16.63 5.62 1.65
N ALA A 420 16.29 6.57 2.50
CA ALA A 420 16.54 7.99 2.28
C ALA A 420 18.03 8.37 2.48
N GLY A 421 18.88 7.46 2.98
CA GLY A 421 20.27 7.72 3.32
C GLY A 421 20.38 8.73 4.49
N LYS A 422 19.46 8.65 5.45
CA LYS A 422 19.47 9.44 6.68
C LYS A 422 19.99 8.57 7.82
N GLN A 423 20.43 9.22 8.89
CA GLN A 423 20.74 8.54 10.15
C GLN A 423 19.43 8.39 10.96
N PRO A 424 19.17 7.25 11.60
CA PRO A 424 18.00 7.03 12.44
C PRO A 424 17.97 7.90 13.71
#